data_e0982ab58621a726690e4dc009c45c29
#
_entry.id   e0982ab58621a726690e4dc009c45c29
#
_cell.length_a   1.000
_cell.length_b   1.000
_cell.length_c   1.000
_cell.angle_alpha   90.00
_cell.angle_beta   90.00
_cell.angle_gamma   90.00
#
_symmetry.space_group_name_H-M   'P 1'
#
loop_
_entity.id
_entity.type
_entity.pdbx_description
1 polymer ?
#
loop_
_entity_poly.entity_id
_entity_poly.type
_entity_poly.pdbx_seq_one_letter_code
_entity_poly.pdbx_strand_id
1 'polypeptide(L)'
;MRKKVTVVGGGNVGANCALRIAEKHLADVVLVDIVEGVPQGKALDLLQSGPVQGYEVNLAGANTYETTADSDIVVITAGLARKPGMSRDDLLLANYEVVKSATEQAVKYSPNAILVLVTNPLDAMCWTALKVSGLPRERVLGMAGVLDTARFRTFIAHELDVAMANVSAMVLGGHGDTMVPLVRLSSVSGIPLSELMDAGTIERLVNRARNGGAEIVKFLKTGSAYYAPSAAAIEMVESILLDQKKVLPCAAYLEGEYGYNDLYVGVPVKLGAKGVEKIYELKLEADEKAALDKSAAAVQELVDVLKRKMAGA
;
A
#
# COMPACT_ATOMS: atom_id res chain seq x y z
N MET A 1 23.53 1.74 14.31
CA MET A 1 23.29 2.61 13.13
C MET A 1 21.79 2.87 13.09
N ARG A 2 21.32 4.09 12.79
CA ARG A 2 19.89 4.39 12.66
C ARG A 2 19.34 3.63 11.44
N LYS A 3 18.09 3.17 11.49
CA LYS A 3 17.41 2.55 10.36
C LYS A 3 17.31 3.56 9.21
N LYS A 4 17.30 3.06 7.96
CA LYS A 4 17.16 3.88 6.76
C LYS A 4 15.99 3.40 5.91
N VAL A 5 15.18 4.35 5.47
CA VAL A 5 14.07 4.10 4.53
C VAL A 5 14.28 4.92 3.27
N THR A 6 14.29 4.27 2.13
CA THR A 6 14.21 4.95 0.83
C THR A 6 12.77 5.05 0.40
N VAL A 7 12.37 6.24 -0.06
CA VAL A 7 11.07 6.49 -0.69
C VAL A 7 11.31 6.84 -2.16
N VAL A 8 10.86 5.99 -3.07
CA VAL A 8 10.98 6.18 -4.53
C VAL A 8 9.70 6.80 -5.06
N GLY A 9 9.83 8.00 -5.62
CA GLY A 9 8.75 8.87 -6.07
C GLY A 9 8.57 10.07 -5.14
N GLY A 10 9.03 11.24 -5.55
CA GLY A 10 8.94 12.52 -4.83
C GLY A 10 7.58 13.23 -4.99
N GLY A 11 6.54 12.53 -5.48
CA GLY A 11 5.18 13.05 -5.58
C GLY A 11 4.53 13.29 -4.21
N ASN A 12 3.22 13.56 -4.21
CA ASN A 12 2.50 13.87 -2.96
C ASN A 12 2.51 12.69 -1.98
N VAL A 13 2.31 11.45 -2.45
CA VAL A 13 2.33 10.26 -1.58
C VAL A 13 3.70 10.07 -0.96
N GLY A 14 4.77 10.07 -1.79
CA GLY A 14 6.13 9.84 -1.31
C GLY A 14 6.63 10.92 -0.37
N ALA A 15 6.39 12.20 -0.65
CA ALA A 15 6.74 13.29 0.24
C ALA A 15 6.04 13.17 1.60
N ASN A 16 4.75 12.78 1.62
CA ASN A 16 4.03 12.53 2.86
C ASN A 16 4.49 11.25 3.58
N CYS A 17 4.98 10.22 2.86
CA CYS A 17 5.66 9.09 3.49
C CYS A 17 6.94 9.55 4.21
N ALA A 18 7.79 10.34 3.53
CA ALA A 18 9.01 10.89 4.11
C ALA A 18 8.73 11.73 5.36
N LEU A 19 7.72 12.62 5.30
CA LEU A 19 7.29 13.42 6.44
C LEU A 19 6.87 12.54 7.63
N ARG A 20 6.01 11.55 7.41
CA ARG A 20 5.51 10.69 8.49
C ARG A 20 6.60 9.83 9.12
N ILE A 21 7.58 9.36 8.33
CA ILE A 21 8.75 8.64 8.86
C ILE A 21 9.55 9.56 9.79
N ALA A 22 9.75 10.80 9.38
CA ALA A 22 10.47 11.81 10.16
C ALA A 22 9.73 12.17 11.46
N GLU A 23 8.47 12.55 11.38
CA GLU A 23 7.63 12.93 12.54
C GLU A 23 7.50 11.80 13.58
N LYS A 24 7.49 10.55 13.11
CA LYS A 24 7.47 9.36 13.98
C LYS A 24 8.87 8.92 14.45
N HIS A 25 9.92 9.61 14.09
CA HIS A 25 11.33 9.28 14.41
C HIS A 25 11.74 7.84 14.03
N LEU A 26 11.17 7.28 12.97
CA LEU A 26 11.33 5.87 12.63
C LEU A 26 12.69 5.55 12.02
N ALA A 27 13.18 6.41 11.10
CA ALA A 27 14.37 6.14 10.33
C ALA A 27 14.94 7.43 9.70
N ASP A 28 16.17 7.38 9.22
CA ASP A 28 16.70 8.32 8.23
C ASP A 28 16.02 8.06 6.89
N VAL A 29 15.79 9.10 6.08
CA VAL A 29 15.02 9.01 4.84
C VAL A 29 15.84 9.49 3.65
N VAL A 30 15.81 8.71 2.56
CA VAL A 30 16.24 9.15 1.24
C VAL A 30 15.03 9.23 0.33
N LEU A 31 14.70 10.43 -0.16
CA LEU A 31 13.64 10.64 -1.14
C LEU A 31 14.26 10.64 -2.54
N VAL A 32 13.82 9.73 -3.41
CA VAL A 32 14.32 9.62 -4.78
C VAL A 32 13.24 10.00 -5.78
N ASP A 33 13.59 10.83 -6.77
CA ASP A 33 12.72 11.13 -7.91
C ASP A 33 13.58 11.40 -9.16
N ILE A 34 13.02 11.09 -10.33
CA ILE A 34 13.69 11.36 -11.62
C ILE A 34 13.71 12.84 -11.99
N VAL A 35 12.80 13.64 -11.42
CA VAL A 35 12.70 15.07 -11.70
C VAL A 35 13.75 15.83 -10.89
N GLU A 36 14.70 16.43 -11.59
CA GLU A 36 15.80 17.16 -10.98
C GLU A 36 15.30 18.26 -10.03
N GLY A 37 15.92 18.37 -8.86
CA GLY A 37 15.60 19.36 -7.83
C GLY A 37 14.37 19.03 -6.97
N VAL A 38 13.43 18.23 -7.46
CA VAL A 38 12.20 17.91 -6.72
C VAL A 38 12.49 17.15 -5.40
N PRO A 39 13.24 16.04 -5.40
CA PRO A 39 13.51 15.34 -4.16
C PRO A 39 14.41 16.15 -3.20
N GLN A 40 15.37 16.90 -3.74
CA GLN A 40 16.26 17.75 -2.93
C GLN A 40 15.49 18.88 -2.23
N GLY A 41 14.64 19.60 -2.99
CA GLY A 41 13.84 20.69 -2.45
C GLY A 41 12.89 20.21 -1.36
N LYS A 42 12.17 19.10 -1.60
CA LYS A 42 11.25 18.51 -0.60
C LYS A 42 11.97 17.98 0.63
N ALA A 43 13.10 17.29 0.45
CA ALA A 43 13.88 16.78 1.58
C ALA A 43 14.42 17.93 2.43
N LEU A 44 14.89 19.01 1.80
CA LEU A 44 15.39 20.21 2.52
C LEU A 44 14.27 20.91 3.29
N ASP A 45 13.09 21.10 2.68
CA ASP A 45 11.93 21.70 3.34
C ASP A 45 11.48 20.86 4.56
N LEU A 46 11.38 19.54 4.39
CA LEU A 46 11.12 18.62 5.50
C LEU A 46 12.19 18.71 6.58
N LEU A 47 13.48 18.73 6.22
CA LEU A 47 14.57 18.86 7.19
C LEU A 47 14.45 20.16 8.01
N GLN A 48 14.09 21.27 7.36
CA GLN A 48 13.89 22.57 8.00
C GLN A 48 12.67 22.61 8.94
N SER A 49 11.69 21.75 8.76
CA SER A 49 10.56 21.63 9.68
C SER A 49 10.92 20.88 10.99
N GLY A 50 12.04 20.13 10.99
CA GLY A 50 12.49 19.34 12.14
C GLY A 50 12.61 20.13 13.46
N PRO A 51 13.29 21.28 13.49
CA PRO A 51 13.41 22.09 14.73
C PRO A 51 12.09 22.58 15.30
N VAL A 52 11.06 22.74 14.45
CA VAL A 52 9.72 23.18 14.86
C VAL A 52 8.87 22.00 15.33
N GLN A 53 8.97 20.86 14.61
CA GLN A 53 8.20 19.65 14.87
C GLN A 53 8.83 18.72 15.92
N GLY A 54 10.10 18.94 16.24
CA GLY A 54 10.82 18.20 17.28
C GLY A 54 11.42 16.87 16.83
N TYR A 55 11.64 16.66 15.52
CA TYR A 55 12.33 15.47 15.04
C TYR A 55 13.78 15.77 14.59
N GLU A 56 14.64 14.77 14.76
CA GLU A 56 16.05 14.80 14.40
C GLU A 56 16.41 13.56 13.58
N VAL A 57 15.98 13.52 12.32
CA VAL A 57 16.31 12.46 11.36
C VAL A 57 17.07 13.07 10.19
N ASN A 58 17.94 12.28 9.55
CA ASN A 58 18.56 12.70 8.30
C ASN A 58 17.54 12.55 7.16
N LEU A 59 17.40 13.61 6.37
CA LEU A 59 16.56 13.66 5.19
C LEU A 59 17.40 14.10 4.00
N ALA A 60 17.49 13.25 2.98
CA ALA A 60 18.21 13.55 1.75
C ALA A 60 17.32 13.35 0.53
N GLY A 61 17.47 14.22 -0.47
CA GLY A 61 16.85 14.06 -1.77
C GLY A 61 17.89 13.71 -2.82
N ALA A 62 17.57 12.76 -3.72
CA ALA A 62 18.48 12.31 -4.78
C ALA A 62 17.73 12.03 -6.08
N ASN A 63 18.43 12.19 -7.22
CA ASN A 63 17.95 11.78 -8.53
C ASN A 63 18.55 10.42 -8.96
N THR A 64 19.44 9.87 -8.14
CA THR A 64 20.10 8.59 -8.35
C THR A 64 20.03 7.75 -7.07
N TYR A 65 20.45 6.49 -7.14
CA TYR A 65 20.22 5.53 -6.05
C TYR A 65 21.44 5.26 -5.15
N GLU A 66 22.61 5.86 -5.40
CA GLU A 66 23.83 5.62 -4.61
C GLU A 66 23.62 5.92 -3.12
N THR A 67 22.90 7.00 -2.82
CA THR A 67 22.58 7.40 -1.43
C THR A 67 21.60 6.47 -0.72
N THR A 68 20.88 5.64 -1.48
CA THR A 68 19.92 4.68 -0.95
C THR A 68 20.55 3.38 -0.45
N ALA A 69 21.87 3.21 -0.64
CA ALA A 69 22.57 1.98 -0.27
C ALA A 69 22.28 1.57 1.19
N ASP A 70 22.08 0.27 1.38
CA ASP A 70 21.80 -0.34 2.68
C ASP A 70 20.52 0.16 3.38
N SER A 71 19.49 0.50 2.62
CA SER A 71 18.17 0.79 3.18
C SER A 71 17.54 -0.47 3.75
N ASP A 72 16.91 -0.35 4.94
CA ASP A 72 16.14 -1.42 5.56
C ASP A 72 14.81 -1.67 4.83
N ILE A 73 14.20 -0.58 4.35
CA ILE A 73 12.93 -0.62 3.61
C ILE A 73 13.02 0.32 2.40
N VAL A 74 12.45 -0.10 1.28
CA VAL A 74 12.21 0.76 0.11
C VAL A 74 10.71 0.85 -0.14
N VAL A 75 10.15 2.06 -0.04
CA VAL A 75 8.74 2.36 -0.35
C VAL A 75 8.67 2.87 -1.78
N ILE A 76 7.98 2.15 -2.67
CA ILE A 76 7.86 2.51 -4.09
C ILE A 76 6.49 3.16 -4.31
N THR A 77 6.50 4.48 -4.46
CA THR A 77 5.33 5.29 -4.79
C THR A 77 5.40 5.87 -6.21
N ALA A 78 6.54 5.68 -6.89
CA ALA A 78 6.77 6.15 -8.24
C ALA A 78 5.82 5.48 -9.23
N GLY A 79 5.20 6.27 -10.08
CA GLY A 79 4.27 5.80 -11.10
C GLY A 79 3.42 6.93 -11.64
N LEU A 80 2.76 6.66 -12.75
CA LEU A 80 1.83 7.59 -13.39
C LEU A 80 0.44 7.42 -12.78
N ALA A 81 -0.23 8.55 -12.51
CA ALA A 81 -1.65 8.56 -12.26
C ALA A 81 -2.41 8.40 -13.59
N ARG A 82 -3.59 7.75 -13.55
CA ARG A 82 -4.44 7.59 -14.73
C ARG A 82 -4.83 8.96 -15.28
N LYS A 83 -4.55 9.19 -16.55
CA LYS A 83 -4.94 10.41 -17.27
C LYS A 83 -6.24 10.19 -18.05
N PRO A 84 -7.03 11.23 -18.33
CA PRO A 84 -8.18 11.14 -19.24
C PRO A 84 -7.76 10.54 -20.60
N GLY A 85 -8.53 9.57 -21.10
CA GLY A 85 -8.24 8.88 -22.36
C GLY A 85 -7.26 7.69 -22.25
N MET A 86 -6.61 7.49 -21.11
CA MET A 86 -5.72 6.36 -20.90
C MET A 86 -6.52 5.09 -20.56
N SER A 87 -6.28 4.00 -21.29
CA SER A 87 -6.86 2.70 -20.99
C SER A 87 -6.30 2.12 -19.69
N ARG A 88 -6.91 1.04 -19.19
CA ARG A 88 -6.40 0.30 -18.03
C ARG A 88 -5.05 -0.36 -18.34
N ASP A 89 -4.92 -0.90 -19.55
CA ASP A 89 -3.71 -1.58 -19.99
C ASP A 89 -2.57 -0.60 -20.24
N ASP A 90 -2.85 0.59 -20.80
CA ASP A 90 -1.82 1.63 -20.97
C ASP A 90 -1.22 2.04 -19.62
N LEU A 91 -2.06 2.23 -18.60
CA LEU A 91 -1.57 2.55 -17.26
C LEU A 91 -0.75 1.40 -16.65
N LEU A 92 -1.24 0.17 -16.81
CA LEU A 92 -0.57 -1.04 -16.33
C LEU A 92 0.84 -1.15 -16.93
N LEU A 93 0.95 -1.06 -18.27
CA LEU A 93 2.23 -1.21 -18.97
C LEU A 93 3.20 -0.05 -18.70
N ALA A 94 2.69 1.18 -18.61
CA ALA A 94 3.52 2.31 -18.24
C ALA A 94 4.08 2.19 -16.81
N ASN A 95 3.25 1.79 -15.84
CA ASN A 95 3.70 1.61 -14.47
C ASN A 95 4.54 0.36 -14.27
N TYR A 96 4.36 -0.68 -15.10
CA TYR A 96 5.27 -1.81 -15.14
C TYR A 96 6.72 -1.38 -15.37
N GLU A 97 6.99 -0.56 -16.40
CA GLU A 97 8.34 -0.08 -16.70
C GLU A 97 8.92 0.78 -15.55
N VAL A 98 8.09 1.63 -14.95
CA VAL A 98 8.52 2.46 -13.81
C VAL A 98 8.87 1.58 -12.59
N VAL A 99 7.99 0.65 -12.22
CA VAL A 99 8.20 -0.22 -11.04
C VAL A 99 9.35 -1.19 -11.29
N LYS A 100 9.49 -1.72 -12.51
CA LYS A 100 10.62 -2.55 -12.90
C LYS A 100 11.94 -1.81 -12.66
N SER A 101 12.10 -0.63 -13.25
CA SER A 101 13.31 0.18 -13.10
C SER A 101 13.60 0.54 -11.64
N ALA A 102 12.58 0.98 -10.90
CA ALA A 102 12.72 1.32 -9.48
C ALA A 102 13.14 0.10 -8.64
N THR A 103 12.57 -1.06 -8.92
CA THR A 103 12.89 -2.31 -8.23
C THR A 103 14.32 -2.78 -8.51
N GLU A 104 14.76 -2.75 -9.79
CA GLU A 104 16.13 -3.10 -10.19
C GLU A 104 17.15 -2.24 -9.44
N GLN A 105 16.91 -0.94 -9.36
CA GLN A 105 17.79 -0.03 -8.62
C GLN A 105 17.72 -0.27 -7.10
N ALA A 106 16.52 -0.49 -6.56
CA ALA A 106 16.35 -0.77 -5.13
C ALA A 106 17.17 -2.00 -4.70
N VAL A 107 17.07 -3.11 -5.41
CA VAL A 107 17.81 -4.34 -5.03
C VAL A 107 19.30 -4.25 -5.32
N LYS A 108 19.70 -3.47 -6.32
CA LYS A 108 21.12 -3.22 -6.62
C LYS A 108 21.83 -2.54 -5.44
N TYR A 109 21.22 -1.54 -4.83
CA TYR A 109 21.83 -0.75 -3.75
C TYR A 109 21.42 -1.23 -2.36
N SER A 110 20.29 -1.91 -2.22
CA SER A 110 19.73 -2.38 -0.95
C SER A 110 19.20 -3.80 -1.07
N PRO A 111 20.07 -4.82 -1.30
CA PRO A 111 19.66 -6.21 -1.59
C PRO A 111 18.97 -6.90 -0.41
N ASN A 112 19.09 -6.33 0.78
CA ASN A 112 18.46 -6.86 1.98
C ASN A 112 17.16 -6.11 2.37
N ALA A 113 16.76 -5.10 1.62
CA ALA A 113 15.58 -4.31 1.92
C ALA A 113 14.28 -5.11 1.82
N ILE A 114 13.27 -4.64 2.53
CA ILE A 114 11.88 -5.01 2.32
C ILE A 114 11.25 -3.98 1.39
N LEU A 115 10.54 -4.43 0.35
CA LEU A 115 9.87 -3.57 -0.62
C LEU A 115 8.41 -3.39 -0.25
N VAL A 116 7.96 -2.14 -0.09
CA VAL A 116 6.57 -1.78 0.16
C VAL A 116 6.04 -1.01 -1.05
N LEU A 117 5.15 -1.64 -1.82
CA LEU A 117 4.58 -1.07 -3.03
C LEU A 117 3.34 -0.23 -2.71
N VAL A 118 3.21 0.91 -3.38
CA VAL A 118 2.06 1.81 -3.30
C VAL A 118 1.50 2.14 -4.69
N THR A 119 2.31 1.95 -5.72
CA THR A 119 2.00 2.25 -7.12
C THR A 119 0.86 1.37 -7.64
N ASN A 120 -0.10 1.97 -8.36
CA ASN A 120 -1.24 1.28 -8.99
C ASN A 120 -0.98 0.90 -10.47
N PRO A 121 -1.60 -0.19 -10.94
CA PRO A 121 -2.46 -1.17 -10.25
C PRO A 121 -1.66 -2.00 -9.25
N LEU A 122 -2.00 -1.87 -7.96
CA LEU A 122 -1.12 -2.28 -6.86
C LEU A 122 -0.69 -3.74 -6.91
N ASP A 123 -1.66 -4.66 -7.00
CA ASP A 123 -1.40 -6.11 -6.93
C ASP A 123 -0.50 -6.57 -8.09
N ALA A 124 -0.73 -6.04 -9.30
CA ALA A 124 0.10 -6.28 -10.47
C ALA A 124 1.51 -5.67 -10.33
N MET A 125 1.64 -4.52 -9.68
CA MET A 125 2.95 -3.90 -9.42
C MET A 125 3.73 -4.65 -8.34
N CYS A 126 3.07 -5.21 -7.33
CA CYS A 126 3.69 -6.11 -6.36
C CYS A 126 4.23 -7.38 -7.06
N TRP A 127 3.43 -7.98 -7.94
CA TRP A 127 3.85 -9.13 -8.73
C TRP A 127 5.06 -8.79 -9.60
N THR A 128 5.05 -7.63 -10.27
CA THR A 128 6.20 -7.13 -11.05
C THR A 128 7.45 -7.01 -10.17
N ALA A 129 7.34 -6.34 -9.03
CA ALA A 129 8.46 -6.12 -8.12
C ALA A 129 9.03 -7.45 -7.59
N LEU A 130 8.19 -8.43 -7.28
CA LEU A 130 8.64 -9.76 -6.86
C LEU A 130 9.43 -10.46 -7.98
N LYS A 131 8.89 -10.50 -9.20
CA LYS A 131 9.54 -11.18 -10.33
C LYS A 131 10.85 -10.51 -10.75
N VAL A 132 10.92 -9.19 -10.65
CA VAL A 132 12.12 -8.41 -11.01
C VAL A 132 13.18 -8.48 -9.92
N SER A 133 12.79 -8.40 -8.66
CA SER A 133 13.74 -8.36 -7.54
C SER A 133 14.39 -9.71 -7.26
N GLY A 134 13.69 -10.81 -7.51
CA GLY A 134 14.11 -12.15 -7.06
C GLY A 134 14.19 -12.29 -5.54
N LEU A 135 13.64 -11.35 -4.78
CA LEU A 135 13.58 -11.42 -3.32
C LEU A 135 12.60 -12.51 -2.86
N PRO A 136 12.77 -13.02 -1.63
CA PRO A 136 11.77 -13.87 -1.01
C PRO A 136 10.42 -13.16 -0.91
N ARG A 137 9.31 -13.89 -1.10
CA ARG A 137 7.95 -13.33 -1.13
C ARG A 137 7.59 -12.53 0.12
N GLU A 138 8.18 -12.88 1.25
CA GLU A 138 7.97 -12.20 2.54
C GLU A 138 8.49 -10.76 2.55
N ARG A 139 9.43 -10.45 1.66
CA ARG A 139 10.06 -9.12 1.56
C ARG A 139 9.44 -8.20 0.52
N VAL A 140 8.44 -8.64 -0.22
CA VAL A 140 7.75 -7.81 -1.23
C VAL A 140 6.26 -7.81 -0.90
N LEU A 141 5.72 -6.66 -0.56
CA LEU A 141 4.33 -6.52 -0.14
C LEU A 141 3.74 -5.19 -0.59
N GLY A 142 2.42 -5.10 -0.61
CA GLY A 142 1.72 -3.93 -1.11
C GLY A 142 0.76 -3.30 -0.10
N MET A 143 0.67 -1.98 -0.14
CA MET A 143 -0.27 -1.19 0.64
C MET A 143 -1.63 -1.20 -0.06
N ALA A 144 -2.55 -2.04 0.41
CA ALA A 144 -3.89 -2.25 -0.16
C ALA A 144 -4.97 -2.13 0.93
N GLY A 145 -5.33 -3.25 1.52
CA GLY A 145 -6.40 -3.36 2.49
C GLY A 145 -6.23 -2.48 3.72
N VAL A 146 -5.00 -2.09 4.11
CA VAL A 146 -4.77 -1.15 5.22
C VAL A 146 -5.49 0.17 4.94
N LEU A 147 -5.36 0.72 3.73
CA LEU A 147 -6.05 1.93 3.32
C LEU A 147 -7.57 1.71 3.19
N ASP A 148 -7.98 0.62 2.56
CA ASP A 148 -9.39 0.33 2.31
C ASP A 148 -10.13 0.07 3.63
N THR A 149 -9.49 -0.62 4.56
CA THR A 149 -9.98 -0.79 5.94
C THR A 149 -10.06 0.54 6.68
N ALA A 150 -9.08 1.42 6.55
CA ALA A 150 -9.12 2.74 7.17
C ALA A 150 -10.32 3.57 6.68
N ARG A 151 -10.62 3.54 5.37
CA ARG A 151 -11.82 4.18 4.81
C ARG A 151 -13.10 3.61 5.40
N PHE A 152 -13.22 2.29 5.44
CA PHE A 152 -14.41 1.63 5.98
C PHE A 152 -14.60 1.94 7.47
N ARG A 153 -13.55 1.87 8.28
CA ARG A 153 -13.56 2.27 9.69
C ARG A 153 -14.01 3.72 9.89
N THR A 154 -13.50 4.63 9.06
CA THR A 154 -13.87 6.05 9.11
C THR A 154 -15.36 6.23 8.86
N PHE A 155 -15.92 5.57 7.86
CA PHE A 155 -17.34 5.71 7.52
C PHE A 155 -18.24 5.08 8.57
N ILE A 156 -17.87 3.95 9.16
CA ILE A 156 -18.56 3.34 10.31
C ILE A 156 -18.56 4.29 11.50
N ALA A 157 -17.40 4.83 11.86
CA ALA A 157 -17.25 5.73 13.00
C ALA A 157 -18.11 7.00 12.87
N HIS A 158 -18.14 7.59 11.68
CA HIS A 158 -18.96 8.76 11.38
C HIS A 158 -20.46 8.46 11.41
N GLU A 159 -20.88 7.30 10.91
CA GLU A 159 -22.29 6.89 10.91
C GLU A 159 -22.83 6.71 12.31
N LEU A 160 -22.03 6.14 13.21
CA LEU A 160 -22.42 5.84 14.59
C LEU A 160 -22.03 6.93 15.59
N ASP A 161 -21.36 7.99 15.14
CA ASP A 161 -20.81 9.06 15.99
C ASP A 161 -19.94 8.51 17.13
N VAL A 162 -18.99 7.60 16.78
CA VAL A 162 -18.07 6.97 17.74
C VAL A 162 -16.61 7.26 17.39
N ALA A 163 -15.72 7.07 18.35
CA ALA A 163 -14.28 7.19 18.12
C ALA A 163 -13.79 6.15 17.10
N MET A 164 -13.02 6.59 16.07
CA MET A 164 -12.45 5.69 15.04
C MET A 164 -11.60 4.58 15.64
N ALA A 165 -10.98 4.81 16.79
CA ALA A 165 -10.17 3.82 17.50
C ALA A 165 -11.00 2.62 18.00
N ASN A 166 -12.30 2.79 18.21
CA ASN A 166 -13.20 1.72 18.65
C ASN A 166 -13.65 0.81 17.51
N VAL A 167 -13.44 1.23 16.25
CA VAL A 167 -13.89 0.46 15.08
C VAL A 167 -12.81 -0.52 14.64
N SER A 168 -13.15 -1.80 14.62
CA SER A 168 -12.36 -2.88 14.01
C SER A 168 -13.03 -3.29 12.71
N ALA A 169 -12.24 -3.44 11.65
CA ALA A 169 -12.71 -3.92 10.36
C ALA A 169 -11.57 -4.61 9.61
N MET A 170 -11.94 -5.38 8.56
CA MET A 170 -11.00 -6.07 7.70
C MET A 170 -11.52 -6.02 6.26
N VAL A 171 -10.68 -5.57 5.34
CA VAL A 171 -10.99 -5.55 3.90
C VAL A 171 -9.95 -6.37 3.17
N LEU A 172 -10.41 -7.38 2.42
CA LEU A 172 -9.60 -8.29 1.62
C LEU A 172 -9.71 -7.98 0.12
N GLY A 173 -9.02 -8.79 -0.69
CA GLY A 173 -9.10 -8.75 -2.15
C GLY A 173 -8.09 -7.80 -2.79
N GLY A 174 -8.14 -7.69 -4.12
CA GLY A 174 -7.34 -6.74 -4.88
C GLY A 174 -7.72 -5.29 -4.56
N HIS A 175 -6.74 -4.40 -4.61
CA HIS A 175 -6.94 -2.99 -4.30
C HIS A 175 -7.76 -2.28 -5.39
N GLY A 176 -9.00 -1.92 -5.07
CA GLY A 176 -9.91 -1.22 -6.00
C GLY A 176 -11.38 -1.51 -5.72
N ASP A 177 -12.20 -1.40 -6.77
CA ASP A 177 -13.66 -1.59 -6.72
C ASP A 177 -14.10 -3.02 -6.40
N THR A 178 -13.21 -3.99 -6.60
CA THR A 178 -13.45 -5.41 -6.29
C THR A 178 -13.03 -5.82 -4.87
N MET A 179 -12.61 -4.87 -4.01
CA MET A 179 -12.27 -5.17 -2.62
C MET A 179 -13.43 -5.81 -1.86
N VAL A 180 -13.11 -6.60 -0.85
CA VAL A 180 -14.05 -7.44 -0.09
C VAL A 180 -14.05 -7.03 1.38
N PRO A 181 -14.89 -6.06 1.80
CA PRO A 181 -15.07 -5.74 3.20
C PRO A 181 -15.77 -6.90 3.94
N LEU A 182 -15.11 -7.44 4.95
CA LEU A 182 -15.66 -8.50 5.79
C LEU A 182 -16.55 -7.90 6.89
N VAL A 183 -17.82 -7.65 6.54
CA VAL A 183 -18.81 -7.04 7.45
C VAL A 183 -18.98 -7.89 8.71
N ARG A 184 -19.05 -9.19 8.58
CA ARG A 184 -19.21 -10.16 9.66
C ARG A 184 -18.09 -10.07 10.72
N LEU A 185 -16.88 -9.71 10.31
CA LEU A 185 -15.72 -9.54 11.18
C LEU A 185 -15.49 -8.08 11.58
N SER A 186 -16.40 -7.18 11.23
CA SER A 186 -16.30 -5.76 11.57
C SER A 186 -17.17 -5.45 12.80
N SER A 187 -16.62 -4.65 13.70
CA SER A 187 -17.25 -4.38 15.00
C SER A 187 -16.88 -3.01 15.56
N VAL A 188 -17.63 -2.54 16.53
CA VAL A 188 -17.30 -1.38 17.37
C VAL A 188 -17.12 -1.87 18.79
N SER A 189 -15.90 -1.82 19.31
CA SER A 189 -15.56 -2.35 20.65
C SER A 189 -16.05 -3.78 20.89
N GLY A 190 -16.01 -4.62 19.86
CA GLY A 190 -16.44 -6.01 19.91
C GLY A 190 -17.92 -6.25 19.63
N ILE A 191 -18.76 -5.19 19.51
CA ILE A 191 -20.15 -5.30 19.11
C ILE A 191 -20.23 -5.42 17.58
N PRO A 192 -20.80 -6.51 17.01
CA PRO A 192 -20.92 -6.67 15.58
C PRO A 192 -21.72 -5.53 14.92
N LEU A 193 -21.40 -5.16 13.69
CA LEU A 193 -22.10 -4.09 12.98
C LEU A 193 -23.59 -4.38 12.79
N SER A 194 -23.97 -5.64 12.63
CA SER A 194 -25.37 -6.08 12.51
C SER A 194 -26.25 -5.79 13.74
N GLU A 195 -25.64 -5.60 14.91
CA GLU A 195 -26.33 -5.21 16.13
C GLU A 195 -26.49 -3.68 16.25
N LEU A 196 -25.74 -2.92 15.48
CA LEU A 196 -25.65 -1.46 15.57
C LEU A 196 -26.33 -0.73 14.42
N MET A 197 -26.48 -1.39 13.27
CA MET A 197 -27.00 -0.80 12.03
C MET A 197 -27.83 -1.81 11.24
N ASP A 198 -28.80 -1.32 10.50
CA ASP A 198 -29.54 -2.14 9.53
C ASP A 198 -28.68 -2.50 8.30
N ALA A 199 -29.09 -3.55 7.59
CA ALA A 199 -28.37 -4.06 6.43
C ALA A 199 -28.20 -3.02 5.31
N GLY A 200 -29.17 -2.17 5.08
CA GLY A 200 -29.11 -1.11 4.06
C GLY A 200 -28.07 -0.05 4.38
N THR A 201 -27.95 0.34 5.64
CA THR A 201 -26.89 1.24 6.11
C THR A 201 -25.51 0.62 5.94
N ILE A 202 -25.34 -0.64 6.34
CA ILE A 202 -24.07 -1.37 6.16
C ILE A 202 -23.68 -1.42 4.67
N GLU A 203 -24.62 -1.79 3.78
CA GLU A 203 -24.35 -1.86 2.34
C GLU A 203 -23.95 -0.49 1.76
N ARG A 204 -24.61 0.58 2.18
CA ARG A 204 -24.24 1.96 1.79
C ARG A 204 -22.81 2.30 2.20
N LEU A 205 -22.39 1.94 3.41
CA LEU A 205 -21.01 2.19 3.90
C LEU A 205 -19.98 1.33 3.15
N VAL A 206 -20.28 0.07 2.87
CA VAL A 206 -19.45 -0.81 2.04
C VAL A 206 -19.25 -0.21 0.65
N ASN A 207 -20.35 0.22 0.00
CA ASN A 207 -20.28 0.83 -1.34
C ASN A 207 -19.51 2.15 -1.33
N ARG A 208 -19.65 2.96 -0.28
CA ARG A 208 -18.87 4.19 -0.12
C ARG A 208 -17.39 3.88 0.07
N ALA A 209 -17.03 2.85 0.83
CA ALA A 209 -15.63 2.44 1.01
C ALA A 209 -14.99 1.99 -0.31
N ARG A 210 -15.70 1.20 -1.13
CA ARG A 210 -15.27 0.80 -2.49
C ARG A 210 -15.00 2.00 -3.40
N ASN A 211 -15.80 3.05 -3.28
CA ASN A 211 -15.70 4.26 -4.09
C ASN A 211 -14.90 5.39 -3.42
N GLY A 212 -14.31 5.17 -2.23
CA GLY A 212 -13.67 6.22 -1.46
C GLY A 212 -12.52 6.94 -2.17
N GLY A 213 -11.77 6.23 -3.03
CA GLY A 213 -10.75 6.85 -3.89
C GLY A 213 -11.37 7.77 -4.96
N ALA A 214 -12.42 7.30 -5.63
CA ALA A 214 -13.13 8.07 -6.66
C ALA A 214 -13.84 9.31 -6.08
N GLU A 215 -14.40 9.20 -4.86
CA GLU A 215 -15.01 10.33 -4.14
C GLU A 215 -13.98 11.45 -3.93
N ILE A 216 -12.75 11.12 -3.50
CA ILE A 216 -11.68 12.11 -3.31
C ILE A 216 -11.26 12.74 -4.64
N VAL A 217 -11.07 11.94 -5.68
CA VAL A 217 -10.73 12.45 -7.03
C VAL A 217 -11.79 13.42 -7.55
N LYS A 218 -13.07 13.12 -7.32
CA LYS A 218 -14.20 14.00 -7.71
C LYS A 218 -14.11 15.38 -7.03
N PHE A 219 -13.69 15.45 -5.77
CA PHE A 219 -13.51 16.71 -5.04
C PHE A 219 -12.24 17.44 -5.48
N LEU A 220 -11.11 16.73 -5.59
CA LEU A 220 -9.83 17.33 -5.95
C LEU A 220 -9.75 17.79 -7.41
N LYS A 221 -10.54 17.17 -8.31
CA LYS A 221 -10.54 17.36 -9.77
C LYS A 221 -9.22 17.02 -10.45
N THR A 222 -8.09 17.24 -9.79
CA THR A 222 -6.75 16.90 -10.24
C THR A 222 -6.02 16.11 -9.15
N GLY A 223 -5.30 15.05 -9.52
CA GLY A 223 -4.58 14.19 -8.58
C GLY A 223 -5.46 13.12 -7.94
N SER A 224 -4.99 12.54 -6.85
CA SER A 224 -5.64 11.46 -6.10
C SER A 224 -5.39 11.64 -4.60
N ALA A 225 -5.96 10.76 -3.76
CA ALA A 225 -5.66 10.72 -2.34
C ALA A 225 -4.15 10.52 -2.11
N TYR A 226 -3.59 11.17 -1.10
CA TYR A 226 -2.18 11.02 -0.72
C TYR A 226 -1.93 11.05 0.79
N TYR A 227 -2.79 11.66 1.60
CA TYR A 227 -2.66 11.64 3.06
C TYR A 227 -2.95 10.26 3.65
N ALA A 228 -4.07 9.64 3.29
CA ALA A 228 -4.44 8.33 3.79
C ALA A 228 -3.57 7.20 3.22
N PRO A 229 -3.22 7.18 1.91
CA PRO A 229 -2.27 6.20 1.37
C PRO A 229 -0.90 6.25 2.05
N SER A 230 -0.34 7.45 2.27
CA SER A 230 0.94 7.58 2.96
C SER A 230 0.86 7.13 4.42
N ALA A 231 -0.25 7.44 5.12
CA ALA A 231 -0.45 6.96 6.49
C ALA A 231 -0.52 5.43 6.55
N ALA A 232 -1.26 4.79 5.63
CA ALA A 232 -1.38 3.34 5.54
C ALA A 232 -0.03 2.67 5.22
N ALA A 233 0.74 3.23 4.27
CA ALA A 233 2.07 2.72 3.95
C ALA A 233 3.03 2.83 5.16
N ILE A 234 2.99 3.93 5.89
CA ILE A 234 3.88 4.13 7.04
C ILE A 234 3.43 3.33 8.26
N GLU A 235 2.16 2.97 8.40
CA GLU A 235 1.74 1.97 9.39
C GLU A 235 2.41 0.61 9.14
N MET A 236 2.54 0.20 7.88
CA MET A 236 3.26 -1.02 7.50
C MET A 236 4.76 -0.89 7.78
N VAL A 237 5.38 0.23 7.36
CA VAL A 237 6.80 0.53 7.60
C VAL A 237 7.12 0.51 9.10
N GLU A 238 6.31 1.15 9.92
CA GLU A 238 6.44 1.20 11.37
C GLU A 238 6.35 -0.20 11.99
N SER A 239 5.38 -1.01 11.55
CA SER A 239 5.25 -2.40 12.02
C SER A 239 6.48 -3.25 11.72
N ILE A 240 7.12 -3.03 10.56
CA ILE A 240 8.34 -3.73 10.15
C ILE A 240 9.54 -3.23 10.96
N LEU A 241 9.78 -1.92 10.99
CA LEU A 241 10.97 -1.33 11.63
C LEU A 241 11.02 -1.58 13.14
N LEU A 242 9.85 -1.53 13.80
CA LEU A 242 9.72 -1.70 15.24
C LEU A 242 9.32 -3.13 15.65
N ASP A 243 9.25 -4.06 14.71
CA ASP A 243 8.85 -5.46 14.93
C ASP A 243 7.53 -5.62 15.69
N GLN A 244 6.54 -4.78 15.37
CA GLN A 244 5.29 -4.69 16.15
C GLN A 244 4.37 -5.91 16.00
N LYS A 245 4.58 -6.77 15.00
CA LYS A 245 3.76 -7.97 14.74
C LYS A 245 2.28 -7.65 14.51
N LYS A 246 1.97 -6.49 13.96
CA LYS A 246 0.60 -6.12 13.63
C LYS A 246 -0.03 -7.10 12.64
N VAL A 247 -1.29 -7.37 12.82
CA VAL A 247 -2.10 -8.09 11.82
C VAL A 247 -2.80 -7.05 10.95
N LEU A 248 -2.35 -6.94 9.70
CA LEU A 248 -2.81 -5.94 8.74
C LEU A 248 -3.24 -6.60 7.43
N PRO A 249 -4.28 -6.11 6.76
CA PRO A 249 -4.64 -6.56 5.41
C PRO A 249 -3.70 -5.91 4.39
N CYS A 250 -2.73 -6.68 3.91
CA CYS A 250 -1.75 -6.25 2.92
C CYS A 250 -1.85 -7.10 1.65
N ALA A 251 -1.48 -6.55 0.50
CA ALA A 251 -1.27 -7.36 -0.69
C ALA A 251 -0.02 -8.23 -0.45
N ALA A 252 -0.22 -9.54 -0.39
CA ALA A 252 0.81 -10.56 -0.19
C ALA A 252 0.78 -11.58 -1.32
N TYR A 253 1.96 -12.13 -1.64
CA TYR A 253 2.07 -13.18 -2.64
C TYR A 253 1.60 -14.52 -2.08
N LEU A 254 0.66 -15.16 -2.80
CA LEU A 254 0.02 -16.40 -2.40
C LEU A 254 0.59 -17.59 -3.19
N GLU A 255 0.89 -18.65 -2.47
CA GLU A 255 1.41 -19.92 -2.98
C GLU A 255 0.58 -21.10 -2.48
N GLY A 256 -0.74 -20.98 -2.57
CA GLY A 256 -1.73 -21.97 -2.15
C GLY A 256 -2.75 -21.42 -1.16
N GLU A 257 -2.40 -20.36 -0.41
CA GLU A 257 -3.32 -19.75 0.54
C GLU A 257 -4.59 -19.26 -0.15
N TYR A 258 -5.75 -19.47 0.47
CA TYR A 258 -7.08 -19.21 -0.09
C TYR A 258 -7.37 -19.95 -1.42
N GLY A 259 -6.49 -20.87 -1.84
CA GLY A 259 -6.58 -21.60 -3.13
C GLY A 259 -5.96 -20.83 -4.31
N TYR A 260 -5.23 -19.73 -4.07
CA TYR A 260 -4.59 -18.96 -5.14
C TYR A 260 -3.09 -19.24 -5.20
N ASN A 261 -2.54 -19.20 -6.43
CA ASN A 261 -1.11 -19.37 -6.68
C ASN A 261 -0.61 -18.30 -7.65
N ASP A 262 0.66 -17.91 -7.51
CA ASP A 262 1.34 -16.92 -8.34
C ASP A 262 0.59 -15.59 -8.46
N LEU A 263 -0.02 -15.14 -7.36
CA LEU A 263 -0.89 -13.97 -7.35
C LEU A 263 -0.69 -13.15 -6.08
N TYR A 264 -0.75 -11.84 -6.20
CA TYR A 264 -0.89 -10.93 -5.07
C TYR A 264 -2.36 -10.67 -4.80
N VAL A 265 -2.78 -10.83 -3.56
CA VAL A 265 -4.15 -10.52 -3.11
C VAL A 265 -4.05 -9.92 -1.71
N GLY A 266 -4.89 -8.94 -1.41
CA GLY A 266 -5.03 -8.38 -0.07
C GLY A 266 -5.61 -9.40 0.91
N VAL A 267 -4.78 -9.83 1.87
CA VAL A 267 -5.12 -10.83 2.89
C VAL A 267 -4.56 -10.40 4.25
N PRO A 268 -5.09 -10.92 5.38
CA PRO A 268 -4.54 -10.59 6.69
C PRO A 268 -3.16 -11.21 6.84
N VAL A 269 -2.17 -10.39 7.14
CA VAL A 269 -0.80 -10.83 7.38
C VAL A 269 -0.30 -10.38 8.75
N LYS A 270 0.53 -11.19 9.39
CA LYS A 270 1.36 -10.74 10.50
C LYS A 270 2.59 -10.05 9.92
N LEU A 271 2.74 -8.76 10.20
CA LEU A 271 3.79 -7.93 9.68
C LEU A 271 4.78 -7.56 10.78
N GLY A 272 6.02 -7.97 10.61
CA GLY A 272 7.11 -7.75 11.56
C GLY A 272 8.45 -7.52 10.87
N ALA A 273 9.55 -7.63 11.62
CA ALA A 273 10.90 -7.29 11.14
C ALA A 273 11.37 -8.07 9.89
N LYS A 274 10.75 -9.20 9.60
CA LYS A 274 11.07 -10.01 8.41
C LYS A 274 10.14 -9.72 7.21
N GLY A 275 9.26 -8.73 7.32
CA GLY A 275 8.18 -8.46 6.36
C GLY A 275 6.94 -9.28 6.70
N VAL A 276 6.37 -9.97 5.72
CA VAL A 276 5.21 -10.86 5.92
C VAL A 276 5.66 -12.14 6.63
N GLU A 277 5.40 -12.24 7.92
CA GLU A 277 5.84 -13.39 8.71
C GLU A 277 4.82 -14.54 8.76
N LYS A 278 3.55 -14.22 8.48
CA LYS A 278 2.47 -15.20 8.41
C LYS A 278 1.30 -14.62 7.62
N ILE A 279 0.71 -15.42 6.78
CA ILE A 279 -0.61 -15.18 6.17
C ILE A 279 -1.64 -15.91 7.03
N TYR A 280 -2.75 -15.24 7.36
CA TYR A 280 -3.88 -15.87 8.06
C TYR A 280 -4.96 -16.20 7.06
N GLU A 281 -5.25 -17.48 6.90
CA GLU A 281 -6.40 -17.94 6.12
C GLU A 281 -7.65 -17.89 6.99
N LEU A 282 -8.55 -16.96 6.65
CA LEU A 282 -9.84 -16.84 7.33
C LEU A 282 -10.82 -17.87 6.74
N LYS A 283 -11.66 -18.44 7.60
CA LYS A 283 -12.79 -19.23 7.15
C LYS A 283 -13.86 -18.28 6.61
N LEU A 284 -13.89 -18.12 5.31
CA LEU A 284 -14.85 -17.26 4.62
C LEU A 284 -16.21 -17.96 4.45
N GLU A 285 -17.28 -17.20 4.52
CA GLU A 285 -18.61 -17.64 4.10
C GLU A 285 -18.65 -17.72 2.56
N ALA A 286 -19.67 -18.39 2.01
CA ALA A 286 -19.75 -18.70 0.58
C ALA A 286 -19.76 -17.42 -0.30
N ASP A 287 -20.47 -16.39 0.12
CA ASP A 287 -20.55 -15.10 -0.57
C ASP A 287 -19.25 -14.29 -0.43
N GLU A 288 -18.60 -14.31 0.73
CA GLU A 288 -17.29 -13.71 0.97
C GLU A 288 -16.22 -14.37 0.07
N LYS A 289 -16.25 -15.72 -0.02
CA LYS A 289 -15.33 -16.46 -0.90
C LYS A 289 -15.58 -16.15 -2.37
N ALA A 290 -16.83 -16.14 -2.80
CA ALA A 290 -17.17 -15.80 -4.18
C ALA A 290 -16.75 -14.36 -4.55
N ALA A 291 -16.90 -13.41 -3.62
CA ALA A 291 -16.42 -12.05 -3.82
C ALA A 291 -14.88 -11.99 -3.91
N LEU A 292 -14.17 -12.76 -3.07
CA LEU A 292 -12.72 -12.84 -3.10
C LEU A 292 -12.23 -13.51 -4.40
N ASP A 293 -12.89 -14.57 -4.88
CA ASP A 293 -12.58 -15.21 -6.15
C ASP A 293 -12.72 -14.25 -7.34
N LYS A 294 -13.81 -13.47 -7.36
CA LYS A 294 -14.00 -12.42 -8.37
C LYS A 294 -12.90 -11.36 -8.32
N SER A 295 -12.50 -10.98 -7.13
CA SER A 295 -11.43 -9.99 -6.92
C SER A 295 -10.07 -10.52 -7.39
N ALA A 296 -9.75 -11.77 -7.04
CA ALA A 296 -8.52 -12.43 -7.47
C ALA A 296 -8.48 -12.62 -9.00
N ALA A 297 -9.59 -12.99 -9.62
CA ALA A 297 -9.69 -13.10 -11.09
C ALA A 297 -9.37 -11.75 -11.78
N ALA A 298 -9.86 -10.64 -11.25
CA ALA A 298 -9.57 -9.33 -11.81
C ALA A 298 -8.07 -8.96 -11.71
N VAL A 299 -7.37 -9.41 -10.66
CA VAL A 299 -5.91 -9.26 -10.55
C VAL A 299 -5.19 -10.19 -11.52
N GLN A 300 -5.66 -11.43 -11.66
CA GLN A 300 -5.08 -12.42 -12.58
C GLN A 300 -5.08 -11.91 -14.03
N GLU A 301 -6.15 -11.26 -14.47
CA GLU A 301 -6.21 -10.64 -15.81
C GLU A 301 -5.05 -9.66 -16.05
N LEU A 302 -4.73 -8.82 -15.05
CA LEU A 302 -3.61 -7.88 -15.15
C LEU A 302 -2.26 -8.59 -15.16
N VAL A 303 -2.10 -9.60 -14.32
CA VAL A 303 -0.87 -10.41 -14.27
C VAL A 303 -0.65 -11.14 -15.59
N ASP A 304 -1.71 -11.64 -16.24
CA ASP A 304 -1.59 -12.32 -17.54
C ASP A 304 -1.14 -11.36 -18.65
N VAL A 305 -1.55 -10.09 -18.61
CA VAL A 305 -1.02 -9.06 -19.51
C VAL A 305 0.48 -8.87 -19.28
N LEU A 306 0.91 -8.80 -18.01
CA LEU A 306 2.33 -8.64 -17.67
C LEU A 306 3.15 -9.87 -18.05
N LYS A 307 2.64 -11.08 -17.86
CA LYS A 307 3.31 -12.32 -18.28
C LYS A 307 3.58 -12.33 -19.79
N ARG A 308 2.59 -11.93 -20.61
CA ARG A 308 2.80 -11.78 -22.06
C ARG A 308 3.86 -10.73 -22.40
N LYS A 309 3.80 -9.57 -21.72
CA LYS A 309 4.82 -8.51 -21.91
C LYS A 309 6.23 -9.00 -21.57
N MET A 310 6.39 -9.74 -20.47
CA MET A 310 7.71 -10.28 -20.05
C MET A 310 8.22 -11.37 -20.98
N ALA A 311 7.33 -12.15 -21.59
CA ALA A 311 7.69 -13.18 -22.57
C ALA A 311 8.09 -12.61 -23.95
N GLY A 312 8.01 -11.29 -24.16
CA GLY A 312 8.37 -10.63 -25.40
C GLY A 312 7.33 -10.75 -26.50
N ALA A 313 6.08 -11.00 -26.14
CA ALA A 313 4.95 -11.11 -27.06
C ALA A 313 4.23 -9.76 -27.25
#